data_9b51dc6a3a6ba24ab634c0d84bcd2208
#
_entry.id   9b51dc6a3a6ba24ab634c0d84bcd2208
#
_cell.length_a   1.000
_cell.length_b   1.000
_cell.length_c   1.000
_cell.angle_alpha   90.00
_cell.angle_beta   90.00
_cell.angle_gamma   90.00
#
_symmetry.space_group_name_H-M   'P 1'
#
loop_
_entity.id
_entity.type
_entity.pdbx_description
1 polymer ?
#
loop_
_entity_poly.entity_id
_entity_poly.type
_entity_poly.pdbx_seq_one_letter_code
_entity_poly.pdbx_strand_id
1 'polypeptide(L)'
;MTEEQITQAVNDKIEQLKPSVINLSAGEQNAQVTAGDLGLSCANPEVAREAVTIGQEGNVLKRFLTQNRLKNGETVTFSLKYTVDGEAARQAVENNTAVLNREATDATLTRENGEFIVNPGQTGCSVNVDESTAKVVNYLTTSWRGGIGGVELVTEETPAGGNQEQLALVKDLLGEGTTEYGNGTSGRKQNVAVGAEKINGTLVQPGEEFSVEAVVVPFDAENGYALAASYEMGKVVDSYGGGICQVSTTLYVAVLKAELEVTERYSHSMIVHYVDPSMDAAIAEGSVSYTHLRAHETGAYL
;
A
#
# COMPACT_ATOMS: atom_id res chain seq x y z
N MET A 1 -53.50 -19.53 -3.43
CA MET A 1 -52.18 -19.86 -2.88
C MET A 1 -52.26 -19.69 -1.37
N THR A 2 -51.62 -20.60 -0.63
CA THR A 2 -51.47 -20.44 0.82
C THR A 2 -50.28 -19.51 1.13
N GLU A 3 -50.19 -19.01 2.38
CA GLU A 3 -49.08 -18.19 2.84
C GLU A 3 -47.73 -18.95 2.65
N GLU A 4 -47.69 -20.24 2.99
CA GLU A 4 -46.56 -21.11 2.78
C GLU A 4 -46.08 -21.18 1.32
N GLN A 5 -47.03 -21.30 0.37
CA GLN A 5 -46.71 -21.34 -1.06
C GLN A 5 -46.12 -20.02 -1.56
N ILE A 6 -46.61 -18.88 -1.02
CA ILE A 6 -46.07 -17.57 -1.39
C ILE A 6 -44.70 -17.36 -0.75
N THR A 7 -44.53 -17.74 0.52
CA THR A 7 -43.23 -17.70 1.20
C THR A 7 -42.19 -18.54 0.45
N GLN A 8 -42.55 -19.72 0.01
CA GLN A 8 -41.66 -20.57 -0.80
C GLN A 8 -41.30 -19.89 -2.13
N ALA A 9 -42.25 -19.28 -2.81
CA ALA A 9 -41.98 -18.54 -4.06
C ALA A 9 -41.08 -17.32 -3.85
N VAL A 10 -41.18 -16.62 -2.71
CA VAL A 10 -40.29 -15.54 -2.33
C VAL A 10 -38.86 -16.08 -2.11
N ASN A 11 -38.73 -17.19 -1.37
CA ASN A 11 -37.42 -17.80 -1.11
C ASN A 11 -36.81 -18.31 -2.43
N ASP A 12 -37.57 -18.97 -3.28
CA ASP A 12 -37.09 -19.45 -4.59
C ASP A 12 -36.61 -18.27 -5.45
N LYS A 13 -37.28 -17.13 -5.37
CA LYS A 13 -36.87 -15.93 -6.08
C LYS A 13 -35.54 -15.37 -5.54
N ILE A 14 -35.33 -15.35 -4.22
CA ILE A 14 -34.05 -14.94 -3.62
C ILE A 14 -32.95 -15.90 -4.05
N GLU A 15 -33.15 -17.21 -3.98
CA GLU A 15 -32.17 -18.20 -4.43
C GLU A 15 -31.79 -18.03 -5.92
N GLN A 16 -32.74 -17.67 -6.78
CA GLN A 16 -32.49 -17.37 -8.19
C GLN A 16 -31.62 -16.08 -8.38
N LEU A 17 -31.67 -15.15 -7.43
CA LEU A 17 -30.94 -13.89 -7.49
C LEU A 17 -29.53 -13.98 -6.88
N LYS A 18 -29.30 -14.91 -5.95
CA LYS A 18 -28.00 -15.09 -5.30
C LYS A 18 -26.80 -15.24 -6.27
N PRO A 19 -26.90 -15.98 -7.39
CA PRO A 19 -25.79 -16.08 -8.34
C PRO A 19 -25.59 -14.82 -9.22
N SER A 20 -26.39 -13.77 -9.05
CA SER A 20 -26.23 -12.54 -9.81
C SER A 20 -24.89 -11.86 -9.50
N VAL A 21 -24.15 -11.51 -10.54
CA VAL A 21 -22.83 -10.88 -10.43
C VAL A 21 -22.97 -9.39 -10.16
N ILE A 22 -22.23 -8.91 -9.18
CA ILE A 22 -22.04 -7.49 -8.87
C ILE A 22 -20.59 -7.16 -9.18
N ASN A 23 -20.37 -6.29 -10.18
CA ASN A 23 -19.06 -5.78 -10.52
C ASN A 23 -18.66 -4.68 -9.55
N LEU A 24 -17.47 -4.80 -8.96
CA LEU A 24 -16.87 -3.83 -8.07
C LEU A 24 -15.73 -3.15 -8.83
N SER A 25 -15.84 -1.85 -9.13
CA SER A 25 -14.87 -1.12 -9.92
C SER A 25 -14.05 -0.15 -9.06
N ALA A 26 -12.74 -0.09 -9.33
CA ALA A 26 -11.80 0.87 -8.76
C ALA A 26 -10.97 1.46 -9.91
N GLY A 27 -11.38 2.60 -10.45
CA GLY A 27 -10.83 3.13 -11.69
C GLY A 27 -11.00 2.16 -12.86
N GLU A 28 -9.87 1.77 -13.48
CA GLU A 28 -9.87 0.84 -14.62
C GLU A 28 -9.91 -0.64 -14.19
N GLN A 29 -9.71 -0.93 -12.91
CA GLN A 29 -9.69 -2.29 -12.38
C GLN A 29 -11.06 -2.72 -11.88
N ASN A 30 -11.35 -4.02 -11.98
CA ASN A 30 -12.62 -4.59 -11.61
C ASN A 30 -12.44 -5.90 -10.85
N ALA A 31 -13.27 -6.09 -9.83
CA ALA A 31 -13.47 -7.36 -9.13
C ALA A 31 -14.93 -7.76 -9.22
N GLN A 32 -15.28 -8.99 -8.90
CA GLN A 32 -16.64 -9.49 -8.96
C GLN A 32 -16.99 -10.22 -7.68
N VAL A 33 -18.23 -10.02 -7.24
CA VAL A 33 -18.85 -10.77 -6.16
C VAL A 33 -20.22 -11.20 -6.58
N THR A 34 -20.82 -12.22 -5.96
CA THR A 34 -22.20 -12.55 -6.18
C THR A 34 -23.10 -11.91 -5.13
N ALA A 35 -24.36 -11.70 -5.45
CA ALA A 35 -25.34 -11.22 -4.48
C ALA A 35 -25.47 -12.19 -3.29
N GLY A 36 -25.22 -13.48 -3.50
CA GLY A 36 -25.17 -14.50 -2.46
C GLY A 36 -23.99 -14.32 -1.49
N ASP A 37 -22.80 -14.02 -2.01
CA ASP A 37 -21.61 -13.72 -1.17
C ASP A 37 -21.82 -12.50 -0.28
N LEU A 38 -22.65 -11.56 -0.74
CA LEU A 38 -23.06 -10.37 0.00
C LEU A 38 -24.19 -10.64 1.03
N GLY A 39 -24.64 -11.90 1.18
CA GLY A 39 -25.68 -12.28 2.13
C GLY A 39 -27.09 -11.81 1.74
N LEU A 40 -27.41 -11.80 0.43
CA LEU A 40 -28.72 -11.36 -0.09
C LEU A 40 -29.87 -12.14 0.55
N SER A 41 -30.85 -11.40 1.07
CA SER A 41 -32.08 -11.96 1.64
C SER A 41 -33.28 -11.03 1.41
N CYS A 42 -34.51 -11.51 1.74
CA CYS A 42 -35.72 -10.71 1.65
C CYS A 42 -35.86 -9.81 2.89
N ALA A 43 -36.04 -8.50 2.68
CA ALA A 43 -36.23 -7.52 3.75
C ALA A 43 -37.70 -7.37 4.18
N ASN A 44 -38.65 -7.84 3.37
CA ASN A 44 -40.08 -7.72 3.65
C ASN A 44 -40.81 -9.07 3.50
N PRO A 45 -40.48 -10.09 4.32
CA PRO A 45 -41.11 -11.42 4.24
C PRO A 45 -42.62 -11.38 4.51
N GLU A 46 -43.10 -10.36 5.21
CA GLU A 46 -44.55 -10.11 5.45
C GLU A 46 -45.38 -9.95 4.18
N VAL A 47 -44.75 -9.69 3.05
CA VAL A 47 -45.43 -9.61 1.74
C VAL A 47 -46.20 -10.88 1.41
N ALA A 48 -45.76 -12.05 1.90
CA ALA A 48 -46.45 -13.32 1.71
C ALA A 48 -47.82 -13.30 2.41
N ARG A 49 -47.87 -12.78 3.63
CA ARG A 49 -49.10 -12.63 4.40
C ARG A 49 -50.02 -11.57 3.80
N GLU A 50 -49.48 -10.43 3.40
CA GLU A 50 -50.22 -9.37 2.74
C GLU A 50 -50.92 -9.87 1.46
N ALA A 51 -50.20 -10.68 0.67
CA ALA A 51 -50.72 -11.25 -0.56
C ALA A 51 -51.91 -12.21 -0.31
N VAL A 52 -51.90 -12.97 0.79
CA VAL A 52 -53.00 -13.89 1.14
C VAL A 52 -54.22 -13.12 1.64
N THR A 53 -54.03 -12.00 2.33
CA THR A 53 -55.13 -11.22 2.92
C THR A 53 -55.86 -10.32 1.92
N ILE A 54 -55.35 -10.19 0.69
CA ILE A 54 -56.03 -9.42 -0.37
C ILE A 54 -57.45 -9.92 -0.62
N GLY A 55 -58.40 -8.99 -0.56
CA GLY A 55 -59.82 -9.29 -0.73
C GLY A 55 -60.47 -9.92 0.51
N GLN A 56 -59.74 -10.03 1.63
CA GLN A 56 -60.28 -10.46 2.92
C GLN A 56 -60.48 -9.30 3.89
N GLU A 57 -59.91 -8.13 3.63
CA GLU A 57 -59.95 -6.96 4.50
C GLU A 57 -61.05 -5.97 4.16
N GLY A 58 -61.58 -5.30 5.19
CA GLY A 58 -62.62 -4.30 5.09
C GLY A 58 -64.02 -4.85 5.22
N ASN A 59 -65.01 -4.03 4.88
CA ASN A 59 -66.43 -4.41 4.93
C ASN A 59 -66.81 -5.38 3.79
N VAL A 60 -67.99 -6.01 3.88
CA VAL A 60 -68.46 -7.03 2.94
C VAL A 60 -68.48 -6.52 1.48
N LEU A 61 -68.86 -5.26 1.28
CA LEU A 61 -68.86 -4.66 -0.04
C LEU A 61 -67.49 -4.48 -0.65
N LYS A 62 -66.52 -3.98 0.15
CA LYS A 62 -65.14 -3.82 -0.29
C LYS A 62 -64.51 -5.17 -0.63
N ARG A 63 -64.70 -6.18 0.20
CA ARG A 63 -64.22 -7.55 -0.07
C ARG A 63 -64.79 -8.12 -1.35
N PHE A 64 -66.07 -7.98 -1.55
CA PHE A 64 -66.80 -8.45 -2.78
C PHE A 64 -66.24 -7.75 -4.03
N LEU A 65 -66.09 -6.41 -4.00
CA LEU A 65 -65.56 -5.65 -5.14
C LEU A 65 -64.12 -6.06 -5.45
N THR A 66 -63.22 -6.18 -4.45
CA THR A 66 -61.83 -6.60 -4.65
C THR A 66 -61.75 -8.02 -5.21
N GLN A 67 -62.52 -8.97 -4.66
CA GLN A 67 -62.55 -10.34 -5.18
C GLN A 67 -63.08 -10.41 -6.61
N ASN A 68 -64.08 -9.58 -6.94
CA ASN A 68 -64.62 -9.53 -8.30
C ASN A 68 -63.60 -8.95 -9.31
N ARG A 69 -62.84 -7.91 -8.92
CA ARG A 69 -61.79 -7.34 -9.74
C ARG A 69 -60.67 -8.37 -10.00
N LEU A 70 -60.23 -9.12 -8.99
CA LEU A 70 -59.28 -10.20 -9.14
C LEU A 70 -59.76 -11.33 -10.02
N LYS A 71 -61.07 -11.73 -9.89
CA LYS A 71 -61.68 -12.74 -10.77
C LYS A 71 -61.77 -12.29 -12.22
N ASN A 72 -61.90 -10.99 -12.46
CA ASN A 72 -61.93 -10.39 -13.80
C ASN A 72 -60.51 -10.13 -14.38
N GLY A 73 -59.45 -10.69 -13.76
CA GLY A 73 -58.08 -10.66 -14.29
C GLY A 73 -57.24 -9.47 -13.83
N GLU A 74 -57.72 -8.68 -12.86
CA GLU A 74 -56.89 -7.65 -12.27
C GLU A 74 -55.74 -8.31 -11.47
N THR A 75 -54.50 -7.85 -11.70
CA THR A 75 -53.33 -8.33 -11.01
C THR A 75 -52.87 -7.33 -9.95
N VAL A 76 -52.45 -7.82 -8.80
CA VAL A 76 -51.81 -7.03 -7.75
C VAL A 76 -50.36 -7.44 -7.67
N THR A 77 -49.47 -6.46 -7.86
CA THR A 77 -48.03 -6.69 -7.85
C THR A 77 -47.48 -6.28 -6.51
N PHE A 78 -46.69 -7.15 -5.89
CA PHE A 78 -45.92 -6.88 -4.68
C PHE A 78 -44.45 -6.72 -5.03
N SER A 79 -43.86 -5.68 -4.51
CA SER A 79 -42.44 -5.46 -4.69
C SER A 79 -41.65 -6.12 -3.55
N LEU A 80 -40.70 -7.01 -3.89
CA LEU A 80 -39.74 -7.53 -2.93
C LEU A 80 -38.72 -6.45 -2.63
N LYS A 81 -38.43 -6.29 -1.35
CA LYS A 81 -37.29 -5.49 -0.87
C LYS A 81 -36.17 -6.42 -0.49
N TYR A 82 -34.97 -6.02 -0.81
CA TYR A 82 -33.77 -6.80 -0.52
C TYR A 82 -33.02 -6.22 0.68
N THR A 83 -32.37 -7.08 1.42
CA THR A 83 -31.36 -6.74 2.43
C THR A 83 -30.17 -7.65 2.24
N VAL A 84 -29.03 -7.26 2.80
CA VAL A 84 -27.80 -8.02 2.78
C VAL A 84 -27.25 -8.13 4.21
N ASP A 85 -26.49 -9.18 4.47
CA ASP A 85 -25.76 -9.31 5.72
C ASP A 85 -24.53 -8.38 5.69
N GLY A 86 -24.46 -7.46 6.64
CA GLY A 86 -23.42 -6.43 6.65
C GLY A 86 -22.00 -7.00 6.83
N GLU A 87 -21.88 -8.06 7.64
CA GLU A 87 -20.57 -8.70 7.87
C GLU A 87 -20.15 -9.55 6.68
N ALA A 88 -21.08 -10.33 6.11
CA ALA A 88 -20.83 -11.07 4.88
C ALA A 88 -20.45 -10.12 3.72
N ALA A 89 -21.16 -9.00 3.58
CA ALA A 89 -20.86 -7.99 2.58
C ALA A 89 -19.47 -7.39 2.77
N ARG A 90 -19.09 -7.05 4.02
CA ARG A 90 -17.77 -6.53 4.33
C ARG A 90 -16.67 -7.52 3.99
N GLN A 91 -16.81 -8.79 4.40
CA GLN A 91 -15.85 -9.85 4.09
C GLN A 91 -15.76 -10.10 2.57
N ALA A 92 -16.89 -10.13 1.87
CA ALA A 92 -16.90 -10.32 0.42
C ALA A 92 -16.19 -9.16 -0.31
N VAL A 93 -16.43 -7.91 0.08
CA VAL A 93 -15.71 -6.75 -0.45
C VAL A 93 -14.22 -6.88 -0.16
N GLU A 94 -13.81 -7.06 1.10
CA GLU A 94 -12.41 -7.15 1.51
C GLU A 94 -11.64 -8.25 0.74
N ASN A 95 -12.19 -9.47 0.69
CA ASN A 95 -11.52 -10.60 0.06
C ASN A 95 -11.39 -10.46 -1.46
N ASN A 96 -12.39 -9.88 -2.12
CA ASN A 96 -12.40 -9.79 -3.59
C ASN A 96 -11.76 -8.53 -4.12
N THR A 97 -11.59 -7.49 -3.29
CA THR A 97 -10.96 -6.22 -3.71
C THR A 97 -9.50 -6.08 -3.30
N ALA A 98 -8.94 -7.01 -2.51
CA ALA A 98 -7.53 -7.01 -2.13
C ALA A 98 -6.59 -6.95 -3.36
N VAL A 99 -6.97 -7.59 -4.45
CA VAL A 99 -6.23 -7.59 -5.72
C VAL A 99 -6.22 -6.22 -6.42
N LEU A 100 -7.12 -5.32 -6.06
CA LEU A 100 -7.20 -3.96 -6.60
C LEU A 100 -6.26 -2.99 -5.87
N ASN A 101 -5.75 -3.39 -4.70
CA ASN A 101 -4.81 -2.59 -3.94
C ASN A 101 -3.43 -2.64 -4.60
N ARG A 102 -2.79 -1.48 -4.64
CA ARG A 102 -1.43 -1.30 -5.15
C ARG A 102 -0.68 -0.37 -4.22
N GLU A 103 0.50 -0.80 -3.79
CA GLU A 103 1.39 0.05 -3.01
C GLU A 103 1.96 1.17 -3.87
N ALA A 104 2.20 2.33 -3.25
CA ALA A 104 2.96 3.39 -3.88
C ALA A 104 4.41 2.95 -4.07
N THR A 105 5.00 3.27 -5.21
CA THR A 105 6.44 3.11 -5.43
C THR A 105 7.04 4.46 -5.77
N ASP A 106 8.17 4.75 -5.15
CA ASP A 106 8.85 6.03 -5.35
C ASP A 106 9.54 6.10 -6.72
N ALA A 107 9.65 7.30 -7.26
CA ALA A 107 10.51 7.54 -8.41
C ALA A 107 11.98 7.31 -7.97
N THR A 108 12.73 6.59 -8.80
CA THR A 108 14.13 6.27 -8.54
C THR A 108 15.00 6.62 -9.72
N LEU A 109 16.30 6.75 -9.47
CA LEU A 109 17.29 6.94 -10.50
C LEU A 109 18.20 5.70 -10.57
N THR A 110 18.39 5.18 -11.76
CA THR A 110 19.38 4.12 -12.02
C THR A 110 20.41 4.62 -13.01
N ARG A 111 21.60 4.00 -12.98
CA ARG A 111 22.65 4.29 -13.96
C ARG A 111 22.98 3.05 -14.75
N GLU A 112 22.75 3.09 -16.06
CA GLU A 112 23.01 1.99 -16.98
C GLU A 112 23.87 2.49 -18.13
N ASN A 113 24.95 1.77 -18.44
CA ASN A 113 25.87 2.12 -19.51
C ASN A 113 26.44 3.56 -19.46
N GLY A 114 26.51 4.12 -18.26
CA GLY A 114 26.98 5.49 -18.05
C GLY A 114 25.90 6.57 -18.10
N GLU A 115 24.69 6.25 -18.48
CA GLU A 115 23.55 7.16 -18.56
C GLU A 115 22.64 7.01 -17.32
N PHE A 116 22.09 8.12 -16.84
CA PHE A 116 21.10 8.13 -15.77
C PHE A 116 19.70 7.95 -16.34
N ILE A 117 18.96 6.98 -15.79
CA ILE A 117 17.60 6.63 -16.19
C ILE A 117 16.68 6.88 -14.99
N VAL A 118 15.71 7.77 -15.18
CA VAL A 118 14.66 8.00 -14.19
C VAL A 118 13.60 6.92 -14.33
N ASN A 119 13.40 6.13 -13.30
CA ASN A 119 12.29 5.19 -13.20
C ASN A 119 11.12 5.95 -12.55
N PRO A 120 9.98 6.10 -13.24
CA PRO A 120 8.86 6.86 -12.71
C PRO A 120 8.27 6.15 -11.49
N GLY A 121 7.91 6.93 -10.49
CA GLY A 121 7.12 6.45 -9.36
C GLY A 121 5.71 6.07 -9.79
N GLN A 122 5.05 5.27 -8.99
CA GLN A 122 3.66 4.87 -9.21
C GLN A 122 2.82 5.20 -7.97
N THR A 123 1.75 5.96 -8.15
CA THR A 123 0.78 6.24 -7.10
C THR A 123 0.15 4.94 -6.61
N GLY A 124 0.14 4.75 -5.31
CA GLY A 124 -0.57 3.67 -4.64
C GLY A 124 -2.09 3.91 -4.67
N CYS A 125 -2.83 2.82 -4.58
CA CYS A 125 -4.28 2.85 -4.49
C CYS A 125 -4.72 1.76 -3.52
N SER A 126 -5.55 2.10 -2.55
CA SER A 126 -6.17 1.14 -1.63
C SER A 126 -7.67 1.32 -1.59
N VAL A 127 -8.41 0.22 -1.50
CA VAL A 127 -9.87 0.26 -1.36
C VAL A 127 -10.22 0.54 0.10
N ASN A 128 -11.02 1.58 0.33
CA ASN A 128 -11.66 1.81 1.63
C ASN A 128 -12.81 0.82 1.78
N VAL A 129 -12.55 -0.29 2.49
CA VAL A 129 -13.48 -1.42 2.62
C VAL A 129 -14.79 -1.01 3.27
N ASP A 130 -14.76 -0.18 4.32
CA ASP A 130 -15.95 0.17 5.09
C ASP A 130 -16.89 1.07 4.27
N GLU A 131 -16.37 2.11 3.63
CA GLU A 131 -17.17 2.99 2.78
C GLU A 131 -17.65 2.28 1.51
N SER A 132 -16.82 1.45 0.92
CA SER A 132 -17.19 0.64 -0.25
C SER A 132 -18.30 -0.36 0.08
N THR A 133 -18.20 -1.03 1.24
CA THR A 133 -19.26 -1.92 1.74
C THR A 133 -20.58 -1.16 1.91
N ALA A 134 -20.54 0.03 2.51
CA ALA A 134 -21.74 0.86 2.66
C ALA A 134 -22.38 1.22 1.31
N LYS A 135 -21.58 1.54 0.28
CA LYS A 135 -22.07 1.77 -1.08
C LYS A 135 -22.71 0.52 -1.68
N VAL A 136 -22.07 -0.64 -1.55
CA VAL A 136 -22.58 -1.93 -2.06
C VAL A 136 -23.91 -2.29 -1.40
N VAL A 137 -23.98 -2.19 -0.07
CA VAL A 137 -25.23 -2.42 0.70
C VAL A 137 -26.32 -1.47 0.26
N ASN A 138 -26.03 -0.18 0.15
CA ASN A 138 -27.00 0.81 -0.30
C ASN A 138 -27.49 0.51 -1.72
N TYR A 139 -26.59 0.19 -2.64
CA TYR A 139 -26.96 -0.16 -4.02
C TYR A 139 -27.93 -1.34 -4.08
N LEU A 140 -27.61 -2.45 -3.39
CA LEU A 140 -28.43 -3.66 -3.40
C LEU A 140 -29.81 -3.46 -2.77
N THR A 141 -29.87 -2.65 -1.71
CA THR A 141 -31.12 -2.42 -0.97
C THR A 141 -32.04 -1.39 -1.64
N THR A 142 -31.48 -0.39 -2.32
CA THR A 142 -32.26 0.72 -2.88
C THR A 142 -32.46 0.67 -4.39
N SER A 143 -31.44 0.32 -5.14
CA SER A 143 -31.40 0.53 -6.60
C SER A 143 -31.43 -0.75 -7.41
N TRP A 144 -30.79 -1.81 -6.93
CA TRP A 144 -30.71 -3.07 -7.65
C TRP A 144 -32.04 -3.80 -7.70
N ARG A 145 -32.33 -4.42 -8.84
CA ARG A 145 -33.61 -5.14 -9.08
C ARG A 145 -33.40 -6.55 -9.63
N GLY A 146 -32.19 -7.06 -9.57
CA GLY A 146 -31.76 -8.35 -10.11
C GLY A 146 -30.87 -8.22 -11.33
N GLY A 147 -30.20 -9.32 -11.71
CA GLY A 147 -29.24 -9.38 -12.81
C GLY A 147 -27.88 -8.80 -12.47
N ILE A 148 -27.08 -8.52 -13.49
CA ILE A 148 -25.74 -7.97 -13.33
C ILE A 148 -25.82 -6.55 -12.75
N GLY A 149 -25.08 -6.30 -11.67
CA GLY A 149 -24.96 -5.00 -11.03
C GLY A 149 -23.55 -4.44 -11.16
N GLY A 150 -23.40 -3.16 -10.79
CA GLY A 150 -22.08 -2.50 -10.74
C GLY A 150 -22.06 -1.43 -9.67
N VAL A 151 -20.96 -1.38 -8.91
CA VAL A 151 -20.71 -0.38 -7.87
C VAL A 151 -19.28 0.11 -7.99
N GLU A 152 -19.12 1.42 -8.07
CA GLU A 152 -17.82 2.06 -7.98
C GLU A 152 -17.41 2.18 -6.51
N LEU A 153 -16.28 1.57 -6.18
CA LEU A 153 -15.71 1.54 -4.84
C LEU A 153 -15.16 2.90 -4.43
N VAL A 154 -14.94 3.08 -3.14
CA VAL A 154 -14.18 4.20 -2.60
C VAL A 154 -12.73 3.79 -2.51
N THR A 155 -11.85 4.56 -3.11
CA THR A 155 -10.41 4.32 -3.10
C THR A 155 -9.68 5.49 -2.47
N GLU A 156 -8.58 5.19 -1.80
CA GLU A 156 -7.63 6.14 -1.27
C GLU A 156 -6.34 6.06 -2.08
N GLU A 157 -5.86 7.20 -2.56
CA GLU A 157 -4.61 7.28 -3.30
C GLU A 157 -3.48 7.68 -2.36
N THR A 158 -2.36 6.95 -2.45
CA THR A 158 -1.10 7.31 -1.80
C THR A 158 -0.16 7.81 -2.89
N PRO A 159 0.19 9.11 -2.92
CA PRO A 159 1.11 9.64 -3.92
C PRO A 159 2.44 8.88 -3.91
N ALA A 160 3.02 8.68 -5.09
CA ALA A 160 4.39 8.22 -5.22
C ALA A 160 5.32 9.22 -4.53
N GLY A 161 6.29 8.73 -3.77
CA GLY A 161 7.40 9.53 -3.28
C GLY A 161 8.46 9.74 -4.37
N GLY A 162 9.50 10.51 -4.03
CA GLY A 162 10.55 10.90 -4.96
C GLY A 162 10.08 11.96 -5.97
N ASN A 163 10.90 12.99 -6.15
CA ASN A 163 10.58 14.06 -7.11
C ASN A 163 11.17 13.71 -8.49
N GLN A 164 10.35 13.12 -9.36
CA GLN A 164 10.77 12.72 -10.70
C GLN A 164 11.39 13.88 -11.51
N GLU A 165 10.88 15.11 -11.33
CA GLU A 165 11.41 16.29 -12.03
C GLU A 165 12.82 16.62 -11.54
N GLN A 166 13.06 16.52 -10.22
CA GLN A 166 14.39 16.74 -9.64
C GLN A 166 15.36 15.61 -10.01
N LEU A 167 14.93 14.35 -9.98
CA LEU A 167 15.75 13.22 -10.44
C LEU A 167 16.16 13.38 -11.91
N ALA A 168 15.30 13.94 -12.76
CA ALA A 168 15.59 14.19 -14.17
C ALA A 168 16.65 15.29 -14.39
N LEU A 169 16.99 16.07 -13.36
CA LEU A 169 18.07 17.06 -13.41
C LEU A 169 19.45 16.43 -13.19
N VAL A 170 19.53 15.22 -12.62
CA VAL A 170 20.79 14.48 -12.44
C VAL A 170 21.27 13.96 -13.79
N LYS A 171 22.38 14.48 -14.28
CA LYS A 171 22.93 14.21 -15.62
C LYS A 171 24.33 13.61 -15.59
N ASP A 172 25.15 14.05 -14.66
CA ASP A 172 26.58 13.81 -14.70
C ASP A 172 27.04 13.05 -13.45
N LEU A 173 28.01 12.12 -13.65
CA LEU A 173 28.74 11.51 -12.57
C LEU A 173 29.84 12.46 -12.08
N LEU A 174 29.71 13.01 -10.89
CA LEU A 174 30.67 13.96 -10.34
C LEU A 174 31.83 13.25 -9.62
N GLY A 175 31.56 12.15 -8.93
CA GLY A 175 32.59 11.41 -8.19
C GLY A 175 32.21 9.94 -7.99
N GLU A 176 33.24 9.09 -7.88
CA GLU A 176 33.08 7.66 -7.64
C GLU A 176 34.12 7.19 -6.60
N GLY A 177 33.66 6.48 -5.57
CA GLY A 177 34.47 5.85 -4.55
C GLY A 177 34.30 4.33 -4.57
N THR A 178 35.38 3.59 -4.38
CA THR A 178 35.35 2.13 -4.33
C THR A 178 36.27 1.63 -3.24
N THR A 179 35.79 0.69 -2.43
CA THR A 179 36.62 -0.04 -1.45
C THR A 179 36.24 -1.52 -1.45
N GLU A 180 37.23 -2.39 -1.19
CA GLU A 180 37.01 -3.84 -1.20
C GLU A 180 36.73 -4.38 0.20
N TYR A 181 35.66 -5.19 0.36
CA TYR A 181 35.28 -5.82 1.64
C TYR A 181 35.09 -7.35 1.55
N GLY A 182 35.51 -7.96 0.46
CA GLY A 182 35.21 -9.36 0.08
C GLY A 182 35.58 -10.45 1.10
N ASN A 183 36.59 -10.23 1.97
CA ASN A 183 37.10 -11.21 2.95
C ASN A 183 36.44 -11.06 4.34
N GLY A 184 35.44 -10.23 4.53
CA GLY A 184 34.72 -10.04 5.79
C GLY A 184 33.82 -11.21 6.17
N THR A 185 33.49 -11.31 7.46
CA THR A 185 32.48 -12.24 7.98
C THR A 185 31.10 -11.95 7.35
N SER A 186 30.17 -12.92 7.43
CA SER A 186 28.81 -12.73 6.93
C SER A 186 28.11 -11.53 7.58
N GLY A 187 28.25 -11.34 8.90
CA GLY A 187 27.71 -10.19 9.61
C GLY A 187 28.24 -8.86 9.10
N ARG A 188 29.58 -8.77 8.86
CA ARG A 188 30.18 -7.56 8.28
C ARG A 188 29.63 -7.26 6.87
N LYS A 189 29.51 -8.29 6.02
CA LYS A 189 28.96 -8.12 4.67
C LYS A 189 27.52 -7.64 4.70
N GLN A 190 26.72 -8.19 5.62
CA GLN A 190 25.34 -7.75 5.85
C GLN A 190 25.30 -6.28 6.27
N ASN A 191 26.11 -5.86 7.24
CA ASN A 191 26.15 -4.48 7.73
C ASN A 191 26.52 -3.48 6.61
N VAL A 192 27.53 -3.83 5.80
CA VAL A 192 27.94 -2.99 4.66
C VAL A 192 26.79 -2.88 3.64
N ALA A 193 26.11 -3.99 3.34
CA ALA A 193 25.00 -3.98 2.40
C ALA A 193 23.83 -3.13 2.93
N VAL A 194 23.42 -3.31 4.20
CA VAL A 194 22.35 -2.53 4.85
C VAL A 194 22.68 -1.04 4.86
N GLY A 195 23.91 -0.67 5.25
CA GLY A 195 24.30 0.73 5.28
C GLY A 195 24.35 1.37 3.89
N ALA A 196 24.81 0.64 2.88
CA ALA A 196 24.81 1.10 1.50
C ALA A 196 23.37 1.26 0.95
N GLU A 197 22.49 0.32 1.26
CA GLU A 197 21.07 0.36 0.87
C GLU A 197 20.36 1.58 1.49
N LYS A 198 20.60 1.88 2.76
CA LYS A 198 20.00 3.03 3.43
C LYS A 198 20.44 4.38 2.85
N ILE A 199 21.62 4.49 2.30
CA ILE A 199 22.16 5.71 1.68
C ILE A 199 21.72 5.81 0.22
N ASN A 200 21.61 4.66 -0.45
CA ASN A 200 21.37 4.60 -1.88
C ASN A 200 20.09 5.32 -2.28
N GLY A 201 20.18 6.14 -3.31
CA GLY A 201 19.04 6.89 -3.85
C GLY A 201 18.75 8.20 -3.11
N THR A 202 19.57 8.61 -2.15
CA THR A 202 19.39 9.90 -1.48
C THR A 202 19.66 11.05 -2.42
N LEU A 203 18.67 11.94 -2.57
CA LEU A 203 18.80 13.20 -3.33
C LEU A 203 19.05 14.35 -2.36
N VAL A 204 20.21 15.02 -2.50
CA VAL A 204 20.60 16.18 -1.69
C VAL A 204 20.47 17.44 -2.55
N GLN A 205 19.62 18.37 -2.12
CA GLN A 205 19.37 19.62 -2.84
C GLN A 205 20.53 20.61 -2.67
N PRO A 206 20.69 21.58 -3.58
CA PRO A 206 21.68 22.64 -3.42
C PRO A 206 21.57 23.35 -2.06
N GLY A 207 22.68 23.38 -1.32
CA GLY A 207 22.78 23.97 0.02
C GLY A 207 22.22 23.11 1.17
N GLU A 208 21.65 21.95 0.86
CA GLU A 208 21.20 20.97 1.85
C GLU A 208 22.39 20.17 2.41
N GLU A 209 22.25 19.73 3.64
CA GLU A 209 23.26 18.94 4.34
C GLU A 209 22.77 17.50 4.52
N PHE A 210 23.64 16.54 4.21
CA PHE A 210 23.39 15.11 4.37
C PHE A 210 24.26 14.53 5.47
N SER A 211 23.65 13.89 6.46
CA SER A 211 24.32 13.17 7.54
C SER A 211 24.29 11.68 7.32
N VAL A 212 25.44 11.05 7.11
CA VAL A 212 25.56 9.60 6.99
C VAL A 212 25.03 8.90 8.23
N GLU A 213 25.42 9.37 9.43
CA GLU A 213 24.98 8.78 10.69
C GLU A 213 23.45 8.82 10.82
N ALA A 214 22.82 9.96 10.60
CA ALA A 214 21.37 10.11 10.74
C ALA A 214 20.58 9.11 9.89
N VAL A 215 21.14 8.66 8.78
CA VAL A 215 20.50 7.71 7.86
C VAL A 215 20.76 6.25 8.26
N VAL A 216 21.96 5.94 8.76
CA VAL A 216 22.36 4.54 9.01
C VAL A 216 22.03 4.02 10.41
N VAL A 217 21.88 4.91 11.40
CA VAL A 217 21.49 4.49 12.78
C VAL A 217 19.99 4.21 12.89
N PRO A 218 19.53 3.51 13.94
CA PRO A 218 20.32 2.84 14.99
C PRO A 218 20.96 1.54 14.51
N PHE A 219 22.08 1.15 15.13
CA PHE A 219 22.76 -0.11 14.83
C PHE A 219 22.21 -1.23 15.72
N ASP A 220 21.19 -1.91 15.28
CA ASP A 220 20.52 -3.01 15.97
C ASP A 220 19.99 -4.07 15.00
N ALA A 221 19.50 -5.19 15.55
CA ALA A 221 18.96 -6.29 14.75
C ALA A 221 17.65 -5.92 14.04
N GLU A 222 16.82 -5.02 14.60
CA GLU A 222 15.53 -4.61 14.03
C GLU A 222 15.74 -3.80 12.76
N ASN A 223 16.86 -3.05 12.69
CA ASN A 223 17.28 -2.29 11.51
C ASN A 223 18.13 -3.10 10.53
N GLY A 224 18.20 -4.43 10.70
CA GLY A 224 18.84 -5.34 9.75
C GLY A 224 20.36 -5.53 9.99
N TYR A 225 20.94 -4.95 11.03
CA TYR A 225 22.36 -5.11 11.34
C TYR A 225 22.64 -6.41 12.08
N ALA A 226 23.84 -6.93 11.89
CA ALA A 226 24.37 -8.12 12.54
C ALA A 226 25.59 -7.78 13.44
N LEU A 227 25.88 -8.67 14.39
CA LEU A 227 27.10 -8.58 15.16
C LEU A 227 28.32 -8.85 14.26
N ALA A 228 29.28 -7.95 14.30
CA ALA A 228 30.57 -8.08 13.61
C ALA A 228 31.64 -7.26 14.31
N ALA A 229 32.89 -7.57 14.01
CA ALA A 229 34.02 -6.88 14.60
C ALA A 229 34.03 -5.38 14.33
N SER A 230 34.12 -4.59 15.37
CA SER A 230 34.16 -3.13 15.40
C SER A 230 35.34 -2.66 16.24
N TYR A 231 35.79 -1.44 16.02
CA TYR A 231 36.84 -0.80 16.81
C TYR A 231 36.22 0.12 17.86
N GLU A 232 36.37 -0.23 19.14
CA GLU A 232 35.88 0.58 20.25
C GLU A 232 36.99 0.79 21.27
N MET A 233 37.29 2.06 21.57
CA MET A 233 38.32 2.45 22.55
C MET A 233 39.68 1.74 22.35
N GLY A 234 40.13 1.55 21.10
CA GLY A 234 41.40 0.89 20.78
C GLY A 234 41.36 -0.65 20.90
N LYS A 235 40.18 -1.26 21.00
CA LYS A 235 40.01 -2.72 21.05
C LYS A 235 39.08 -3.18 19.94
N VAL A 236 39.20 -4.44 19.57
CA VAL A 236 38.25 -5.10 18.66
C VAL A 236 37.19 -5.76 19.52
N VAL A 237 35.92 -5.40 19.28
CA VAL A 237 34.78 -5.95 19.95
C VAL A 237 33.71 -6.33 18.90
N ASP A 238 32.85 -7.28 19.22
CA ASP A 238 31.69 -7.57 18.35
C ASP A 238 30.53 -6.65 18.74
N SER A 239 30.11 -5.81 17.80
CA SER A 239 28.95 -4.93 17.97
C SER A 239 28.08 -4.93 16.72
N TYR A 240 26.83 -4.49 16.86
CA TYR A 240 25.96 -4.27 15.71
C TYR A 240 26.52 -3.15 14.83
N GLY A 241 26.41 -3.29 13.51
CA GLY A 241 26.96 -2.31 12.57
C GLY A 241 28.48 -2.42 12.36
N GLY A 242 29.17 -3.43 12.94
CA GLY A 242 30.60 -3.62 12.68
C GLY A 242 30.93 -3.68 11.20
N GLY A 243 31.76 -2.74 10.71
CA GLY A 243 32.09 -2.56 9.30
C GLY A 243 31.43 -1.38 8.60
N ILE A 244 30.45 -0.72 9.20
CA ILE A 244 29.69 0.39 8.59
C ILE A 244 30.58 1.60 8.23
N CYS A 245 31.64 1.86 8.98
CA CYS A 245 32.62 2.90 8.66
C CYS A 245 33.25 2.74 7.27
N GLN A 246 33.23 1.55 6.70
CA GLN A 246 33.69 1.36 5.32
C GLN A 246 32.70 1.97 4.32
N VAL A 247 31.39 1.96 4.60
CA VAL A 247 30.39 2.61 3.76
C VAL A 247 30.58 4.13 3.79
N SER A 248 30.68 4.73 4.98
CA SER A 248 30.93 6.17 5.13
C SER A 248 32.25 6.61 4.50
N THR A 249 33.31 5.80 4.65
CA THR A 249 34.61 6.07 4.00
C THR A 249 34.49 6.01 2.47
N THR A 250 33.78 5.01 1.92
CA THR A 250 33.63 4.89 0.47
C THR A 250 32.84 6.08 -0.11
N LEU A 251 31.79 6.50 0.59
CA LEU A 251 31.05 7.70 0.22
C LEU A 251 31.91 8.96 0.34
N TYR A 252 32.67 9.11 1.41
CA TYR A 252 33.59 10.24 1.59
C TYR A 252 34.60 10.37 0.43
N VAL A 253 35.17 9.26 -0.04
CA VAL A 253 36.05 9.25 -1.22
C VAL A 253 35.32 9.73 -2.48
N ALA A 254 34.08 9.30 -2.68
CA ALA A 254 33.29 9.74 -3.82
C ALA A 254 32.99 11.25 -3.75
N VAL A 255 32.61 11.74 -2.57
CA VAL A 255 32.30 13.14 -2.28
C VAL A 255 33.50 14.05 -2.50
N LEU A 256 34.71 13.65 -2.04
CA LEU A 256 35.94 14.39 -2.29
C LEU A 256 36.23 14.50 -3.80
N LYS A 257 36.04 13.42 -4.55
CA LYS A 257 36.20 13.44 -6.01
C LYS A 257 35.15 14.27 -6.74
N ALA A 258 33.97 14.36 -6.15
CA ALA A 258 32.88 15.22 -6.63
C ALA A 258 33.07 16.70 -6.26
N GLU A 259 34.14 17.04 -5.51
CA GLU A 259 34.42 18.38 -5.01
C GLU A 259 33.26 18.98 -4.16
N LEU A 260 32.45 18.14 -3.52
CA LEU A 260 31.41 18.58 -2.60
C LEU A 260 32.03 19.00 -1.26
N GLU A 261 31.37 19.94 -0.58
CA GLU A 261 31.82 20.40 0.73
C GLU A 261 31.61 19.29 1.79
N VAL A 262 32.64 18.97 2.53
CA VAL A 262 32.60 18.11 3.70
C VAL A 262 32.58 19.01 4.93
N THR A 263 31.42 19.17 5.55
CA THR A 263 31.23 20.08 6.69
C THR A 263 31.80 19.49 7.99
N GLU A 264 31.74 18.16 8.11
CA GLU A 264 32.28 17.46 9.28
C GLU A 264 32.79 16.06 8.90
N ARG A 265 33.95 15.69 9.41
CA ARG A 265 34.58 14.37 9.18
C ARG A 265 35.52 14.01 10.31
N TYR A 266 35.49 12.76 10.76
CA TYR A 266 36.42 12.20 11.73
C TYR A 266 37.18 11.02 11.16
N SER A 267 38.49 10.92 11.52
CA SER A 267 39.31 9.76 11.17
C SER A 267 39.16 8.65 12.21
N HIS A 268 39.41 7.42 11.80
CA HIS A 268 39.55 6.32 12.75
C HIS A 268 40.71 6.55 13.72
N SER A 269 40.54 6.08 14.95
CA SER A 269 41.61 6.06 15.96
C SER A 269 42.72 5.03 15.64
N MET A 270 42.43 4.07 14.74
CA MET A 270 43.36 3.03 14.29
C MET A 270 43.42 3.01 12.77
N ILE A 271 44.56 2.60 12.21
CA ILE A 271 44.75 2.56 10.75
C ILE A 271 43.79 1.55 10.12
N VAL A 272 43.03 1.99 9.12
CA VAL A 272 42.25 1.13 8.24
C VAL A 272 43.05 0.84 6.96
N HIS A 273 42.81 -0.33 6.34
CA HIS A 273 43.63 -0.82 5.23
C HIS A 273 42.89 -0.88 3.89
N TYR A 274 41.61 -0.48 3.87
CA TYR A 274 40.77 -0.50 2.68
C TYR A 274 40.76 0.83 1.92
N VAL A 275 41.47 1.82 2.40
CA VAL A 275 41.64 3.14 1.81
C VAL A 275 43.02 3.71 2.17
N ASP A 276 43.50 4.67 1.37
CA ASP A 276 44.77 5.36 1.64
C ASP A 276 44.71 6.17 2.96
N PRO A 277 45.87 6.39 3.63
CA PRO A 277 45.93 7.21 4.83
C PRO A 277 45.26 8.57 4.66
N SER A 278 44.52 9.01 5.66
CA SER A 278 43.75 10.26 5.69
C SER A 278 42.53 10.32 4.74
N MET A 279 42.19 9.24 4.05
CA MET A 279 41.02 9.15 3.18
C MET A 279 39.86 8.42 3.86
N ASP A 280 39.92 8.16 5.14
CA ASP A 280 38.89 7.47 5.91
C ASP A 280 37.91 8.43 6.57
N ALA A 281 36.68 7.96 6.80
CA ALA A 281 35.65 8.67 7.54
C ALA A 281 34.92 7.69 8.49
N ALA A 282 35.10 7.92 9.79
CA ALA A 282 34.54 7.10 10.85
C ALA A 282 33.17 7.61 11.25
N ILE A 283 32.26 6.67 11.61
CA ILE A 283 30.98 6.96 12.24
C ILE A 283 30.80 6.04 13.45
N ALA A 284 30.15 6.54 14.49
CA ALA A 284 29.83 5.78 15.69
C ALA A 284 28.55 6.32 16.33
N GLU A 285 27.60 5.43 16.65
CA GLU A 285 26.35 5.80 17.29
C GLU A 285 26.57 6.49 18.63
N GLY A 286 25.92 7.65 18.82
CA GLY A 286 25.98 8.41 20.08
C GLY A 286 27.29 9.12 20.37
N SER A 287 28.26 9.12 19.45
CA SER A 287 29.42 9.99 19.53
C SER A 287 29.16 11.29 18.76
N VAL A 288 29.86 12.38 19.14
CA VAL A 288 29.82 13.67 18.40
C VAL A 288 30.56 13.56 17.05
N SER A 289 30.59 12.38 16.44
CA SER A 289 31.44 12.06 15.28
C SER A 289 30.54 11.81 14.07
N TYR A 290 30.37 12.83 13.28
CA TYR A 290 29.49 12.83 12.10
C TYR A 290 30.30 13.00 10.83
N THR A 291 29.89 12.35 9.75
CA THR A 291 30.31 12.73 8.40
C THR A 291 29.14 13.44 7.76
N HIS A 292 29.23 14.76 7.69
CA HIS A 292 28.25 15.62 7.05
C HIS A 292 28.79 16.11 5.70
N LEU A 293 27.92 16.15 4.73
CA LEU A 293 28.19 16.57 3.37
C LEU A 293 27.21 17.67 3.01
N ARG A 294 27.66 18.72 2.34
CA ARG A 294 26.80 19.76 1.80
C ARG A 294 26.92 19.82 0.29
N ALA A 295 25.81 19.76 -0.39
CA ALA A 295 25.75 20.05 -1.81
C ALA A 295 25.97 21.56 -2.04
N HIS A 296 26.84 21.90 -2.97
CA HIS A 296 27.06 23.28 -3.39
C HIS A 296 25.88 23.82 -4.23
N GLU A 297 26.16 24.62 -5.26
CA GLU A 297 25.13 25.19 -6.14
C GLU A 297 24.38 24.15 -7.00
N THR A 298 24.93 22.94 -7.12
CA THR A 298 24.33 21.80 -7.81
C THR A 298 23.96 20.71 -6.79
N GLY A 299 22.77 20.14 -6.90
CA GLY A 299 22.35 19.00 -6.07
C GLY A 299 23.22 17.75 -6.33
N ALA A 300 23.26 16.84 -5.36
CA ALA A 300 23.92 15.55 -5.48
C ALA A 300 22.91 14.39 -5.29
N TYR A 301 23.13 13.30 -6.00
CA TYR A 301 22.43 12.03 -5.82
C TYR A 301 23.43 10.98 -5.32
N LEU A 302 23.17 10.38 -4.17
CA LEU A 302 24.06 9.46 -3.45
C LEU A 302 23.66 8.00 -3.61
#